data_e82b0b765bf2f4fe37217726095089e3
#
_entry.id   e82b0b765bf2f4fe37217726095089e3
#
_cell.length_a   1.000
_cell.length_b   1.000
_cell.length_c   1.000
_cell.angle_alpha   90.00
_cell.angle_beta   90.00
_cell.angle_gamma   90.00
#
_symmetry.space_group_name_H-M   'P 1'
#
loop_
_entity.id
_entity.type
_entity.pdbx_description
1 polymer ?
#
loop_
_entity_poly.entity_id
_entity_poly.type
_entity_poly.pdbx_seq_one_letter_code
_entity_poly.pdbx_strand_id
1 'polypeptide(L)'
;MRSRRGKIPVSVLVTLGIVASVAILVTLPPRHPGAPASSASAPAAPAVSMDTVPAASPKLAPPSGESDPPVGEFYYLVDVSASTKDANGQSPFEEGVALLQPIFGAIRDVKELSPQRHRVATIGALSLSAAPKCDIYVAPQTLFSADSSPLLATRTMLACEREFRRITPEQHTDISGALVNAGLSLQGQRKAMRGIVLISDLDEDNAPGTVAGRPDLRGMCVGIYTLVTPATARDPSLLAARGKEWNARLREWGARDVYVANARGFDAADLKRFFRSCEG
;
A
#
# COMPACT_ATOMS: atom_id res chain seq x y z
N MET A 1 -30.93 52.36 -29.23
CA MET A 1 -32.15 51.97 -28.46
C MET A 1 -31.75 51.29 -27.16
N ARG A 2 -32.32 51.74 -26.08
CA ARG A 2 -32.15 51.63 -24.64
C ARG A 2 -31.70 50.27 -24.05
N SER A 3 -30.59 50.37 -23.31
CA SER A 3 -30.13 49.48 -22.25
C SER A 3 -31.18 49.32 -21.12
N ARG A 4 -31.38 48.06 -20.64
CA ARG A 4 -31.98 47.81 -19.32
C ARG A 4 -31.03 46.99 -18.47
N ARG A 5 -30.41 47.67 -17.50
CA ARG A 5 -29.69 47.05 -16.38
C ARG A 5 -30.71 46.55 -15.36
N GLY A 6 -30.76 45.27 -15.09
CA GLY A 6 -31.46 44.67 -13.96
C GLY A 6 -30.51 44.57 -12.75
N LYS A 7 -30.86 45.25 -11.67
CA LYS A 7 -30.19 45.14 -10.35
C LYS A 7 -30.78 43.93 -9.61
N ILE A 8 -29.89 43.05 -9.12
CA ILE A 8 -30.24 41.98 -8.20
C ILE A 8 -29.95 42.47 -6.78
N PRO A 9 -30.87 42.37 -5.82
CA PRO A 9 -30.61 42.72 -4.43
C PRO A 9 -29.93 41.57 -3.72
N VAL A 10 -28.83 41.87 -3.01
CA VAL A 10 -28.11 40.98 -2.10
C VAL A 10 -28.80 41.06 -0.74
N SER A 11 -29.49 40.00 -0.33
CA SER A 11 -29.98 39.84 1.04
C SER A 11 -28.95 39.05 1.83
N VAL A 12 -28.26 39.72 2.74
CA VAL A 12 -27.36 39.13 3.72
C VAL A 12 -28.21 38.64 4.91
N LEU A 13 -28.29 37.36 5.10
CA LEU A 13 -28.89 36.74 6.30
C LEU A 13 -27.74 36.37 7.25
N VAL A 14 -27.56 37.17 8.27
CA VAL A 14 -26.64 36.91 9.38
C VAL A 14 -27.38 36.07 10.40
N THR A 15 -27.01 34.79 10.51
CA THR A 15 -27.51 33.90 11.56
C THR A 15 -26.46 33.85 12.67
N LEU A 16 -26.75 34.50 13.80
CA LEU A 16 -25.97 34.32 15.04
C LEU A 16 -26.23 32.94 15.61
N GLY A 17 -25.20 32.07 15.60
CA GLY A 17 -25.19 30.80 16.32
C GLY A 17 -24.54 30.96 17.68
N ILE A 18 -25.34 30.78 18.74
CA ILE A 18 -24.91 30.77 20.13
C ILE A 18 -24.11 29.48 20.38
N VAL A 19 -22.82 29.61 20.71
CA VAL A 19 -21.97 28.51 21.14
C VAL A 19 -22.18 28.30 22.64
N ALA A 20 -22.88 27.22 23.00
CA ALA A 20 -22.98 26.77 24.37
C ALA A 20 -21.73 25.91 24.70
N SER A 21 -20.82 26.48 25.50
CA SER A 21 -19.66 25.75 26.01
C SER A 21 -20.12 24.86 27.18
N VAL A 22 -20.13 23.55 27.00
CA VAL A 22 -20.32 22.58 28.10
C VAL A 22 -18.94 22.27 28.68
N ALA A 23 -18.67 22.78 29.86
CA ALA A 23 -17.50 22.43 30.66
C ALA A 23 -17.75 21.06 31.31
N ILE A 24 -17.02 20.03 30.88
CA ILE A 24 -17.02 18.73 31.54
C ILE A 24 -16.00 18.79 32.68
N LEU A 25 -16.52 18.84 33.93
CA LEU A 25 -15.73 18.72 35.15
C LEU A 25 -15.34 17.25 35.32
N VAL A 26 -14.09 16.91 35.05
CA VAL A 26 -13.55 15.58 35.39
C VAL A 26 -13.14 15.59 36.86
N THR A 27 -13.94 14.96 37.71
CA THR A 27 -13.59 14.71 39.12
C THR A 27 -12.66 13.50 39.19
N LEU A 28 -11.40 13.74 39.55
CA LEU A 28 -10.43 12.71 39.87
C LEU A 28 -10.76 12.11 41.28
N PRO A 29 -10.70 10.79 41.45
CA PRO A 29 -10.87 10.18 42.76
C PRO A 29 -9.66 10.45 43.66
N PRO A 30 -9.86 10.56 44.99
CA PRO A 30 -8.79 10.84 45.97
C PRO A 30 -7.81 9.67 46.09
N ARG A 31 -6.52 9.99 46.08
CA ARG A 31 -5.46 9.05 46.40
C ARG A 31 -5.49 8.70 47.87
N HIS A 32 -5.65 7.42 48.23
CA HIS A 32 -5.42 6.91 49.57
C HIS A 32 -3.91 6.75 49.82
N PRO A 33 -3.38 7.24 50.96
CA PRO A 33 -2.02 6.95 51.35
C PRO A 33 -1.97 5.64 52.16
N GLY A 34 -1.01 4.78 51.82
CA GLY A 34 -0.29 3.92 52.72
C GLY A 34 -0.97 2.63 53.19
N ALA A 35 -0.45 1.51 52.68
CA ALA A 35 -0.39 0.26 53.44
C ALA A 35 0.98 -0.40 53.19
N PRO A 36 1.60 -1.03 54.20
CA PRO A 36 2.97 -1.49 54.17
C PRO A 36 3.12 -2.79 53.37
N ALA A 37 4.30 -2.91 52.77
CA ALA A 37 4.74 -4.09 52.03
C ALA A 37 4.72 -5.35 52.89
N SER A 38 3.89 -6.31 52.53
CA SER A 38 3.94 -7.68 53.02
C SER A 38 4.72 -8.51 51.99
N SER A 39 5.89 -8.96 52.42
CA SER A 39 6.70 -9.92 51.67
C SER A 39 6.05 -11.29 51.72
N ALA A 40 5.34 -11.64 50.66
CA ALA A 40 4.85 -13.01 50.45
C ALA A 40 5.74 -13.70 49.39
N SER A 41 6.33 -14.80 49.81
CA SER A 41 7.11 -15.72 48.99
C SER A 41 6.30 -16.16 47.75
N ALA A 42 6.90 -16.00 46.59
CA ALA A 42 6.34 -16.49 45.33
C ALA A 42 6.34 -18.03 45.29
N PRO A 43 5.24 -18.68 45.00
CA PRO A 43 5.23 -20.09 44.70
C PRO A 43 5.89 -20.31 43.30
N ALA A 44 6.69 -21.37 43.21
CA ALA A 44 7.36 -21.82 41.98
C ALA A 44 6.32 -22.00 40.87
N ALA A 45 6.56 -21.38 39.73
CA ALA A 45 5.76 -21.55 38.53
C ALA A 45 5.93 -22.98 38.01
N PRO A 46 4.84 -23.66 37.62
CA PRO A 46 4.96 -24.96 36.94
C PRO A 46 5.61 -24.78 35.57
N ALA A 47 6.52 -25.69 35.25
CA ALA A 47 7.15 -25.76 33.94
C ALA A 47 6.06 -25.95 32.87
N VAL A 48 5.90 -24.94 32.03
CA VAL A 48 5.04 -25.02 30.84
C VAL A 48 5.80 -25.83 29.82
N SER A 49 5.30 -27.04 29.53
CA SER A 49 5.73 -27.85 28.39
C SER A 49 5.52 -27.04 27.11
N MET A 50 6.62 -26.69 26.47
CA MET A 50 6.64 -26.21 25.09
C MET A 50 6.44 -27.37 24.12
N ASP A 51 5.20 -27.78 23.93
CA ASP A 51 4.86 -28.69 22.82
C ASP A 51 3.48 -28.31 22.28
N THR A 52 3.43 -27.24 21.54
CA THR A 52 2.44 -27.04 20.48
C THR A 52 3.00 -25.97 19.51
N VAL A 53 3.85 -26.41 18.60
CA VAL A 53 4.17 -25.65 17.39
C VAL A 53 2.86 -25.55 16.61
N PRO A 54 2.31 -24.35 16.38
CA PRO A 54 1.17 -24.19 15.50
C PRO A 54 1.57 -24.69 14.13
N ALA A 55 0.78 -25.60 13.57
CA ALA A 55 0.97 -26.14 12.24
C ALA A 55 1.17 -25.01 11.26
N ALA A 56 2.37 -24.94 10.68
CA ALA A 56 2.70 -24.01 9.62
C ALA A 56 1.65 -24.16 8.52
N SER A 57 1.02 -23.06 8.15
CA SER A 57 0.15 -23.00 6.97
C SER A 57 0.86 -23.69 5.81
N PRO A 58 0.18 -24.53 5.02
CA PRO A 58 0.82 -25.23 3.93
C PRO A 58 1.38 -24.17 2.95
N LYS A 59 2.71 -24.02 3.01
CA LYS A 59 3.46 -23.27 2.01
C LYS A 59 3.22 -24.02 0.72
N LEU A 60 2.38 -23.50 -0.17
CA LEU A 60 2.25 -24.02 -1.52
C LEU A 60 3.66 -24.06 -2.09
N ALA A 61 4.23 -25.26 -2.18
CA ALA A 61 5.50 -25.46 -2.84
C ALA A 61 5.34 -24.95 -4.28
N PRO A 62 6.27 -24.16 -4.80
CA PRO A 62 6.26 -23.81 -6.20
C PRO A 62 6.23 -25.10 -7.02
N PRO A 63 5.48 -25.16 -8.13
CA PRO A 63 5.49 -26.33 -8.99
C PRO A 63 6.93 -26.61 -9.36
N SER A 64 7.39 -27.83 -9.10
CA SER A 64 8.75 -28.31 -9.33
C SER A 64 9.02 -28.62 -10.82
N GLY A 65 8.71 -27.64 -11.67
CA GLY A 65 9.19 -27.55 -13.04
C GLY A 65 10.08 -26.32 -13.10
N GLU A 66 11.25 -26.46 -13.68
CA GLU A 66 12.19 -25.37 -13.94
C GLU A 66 11.48 -24.35 -14.81
N SER A 67 10.81 -23.37 -14.16
CA SER A 67 10.11 -22.30 -14.87
C SER A 67 11.18 -21.38 -15.46
N ASP A 68 11.01 -21.00 -16.71
CA ASP A 68 11.86 -20.01 -17.36
C ASP A 68 11.97 -18.75 -16.46
N PRO A 69 13.18 -18.16 -16.41
CA PRO A 69 13.36 -16.95 -15.61
C PRO A 69 12.40 -15.85 -16.11
N PRO A 70 11.76 -15.09 -15.20
CA PRO A 70 10.81 -14.06 -15.59
C PRO A 70 11.51 -12.98 -16.44
N VAL A 71 10.81 -12.51 -17.48
CA VAL A 71 11.19 -11.33 -18.26
C VAL A 71 10.73 -10.06 -17.56
N GLY A 72 9.58 -10.11 -16.88
CA GLY A 72 9.06 -9.02 -16.05
C GLY A 72 8.90 -9.42 -14.58
N GLU A 73 9.43 -8.62 -13.67
CA GLU A 73 9.22 -8.77 -12.22
C GLU A 73 8.59 -7.52 -11.64
N PHE A 74 7.45 -7.69 -10.96
CA PHE A 74 6.65 -6.59 -10.42
C PHE A 74 6.40 -6.76 -8.93
N TYR A 75 6.53 -5.66 -8.19
CA TYR A 75 6.27 -5.63 -6.76
C TYR A 75 5.19 -4.58 -6.46
N TYR A 76 4.09 -5.02 -5.87
CA TYR A 76 2.96 -4.15 -5.50
C TYR A 76 3.04 -3.86 -4.01
N LEU A 77 3.05 -2.61 -3.67
CA LEU A 77 3.07 -2.09 -2.30
C LEU A 77 1.74 -1.40 -2.02
N VAL A 78 0.95 -1.96 -1.12
CA VAL A 78 -0.38 -1.42 -0.76
C VAL A 78 -0.35 -0.90 0.66
N ASP A 79 -0.69 0.37 0.79
CA ASP A 79 -0.75 1.05 2.08
C ASP A 79 -1.96 0.56 2.90
N VAL A 80 -1.66 0.03 4.09
CA VAL A 80 -2.64 -0.48 5.04
C VAL A 80 -2.71 0.38 6.31
N SER A 81 -2.21 1.60 6.25
CA SER A 81 -2.20 2.51 7.40
C SER A 81 -3.59 3.01 7.79
N ALA A 82 -3.72 3.45 9.04
CA ALA A 82 -4.98 3.95 9.57
C ALA A 82 -5.41 5.28 8.94
N SER A 83 -4.49 6.08 8.38
CA SER A 83 -4.80 7.31 7.64
C SER A 83 -5.67 7.07 6.42
N THR A 84 -5.58 5.86 5.85
CA THR A 84 -6.36 5.44 4.69
C THR A 84 -7.76 4.94 5.04
N LYS A 85 -8.12 4.79 6.33
CA LYS A 85 -9.45 4.37 6.77
C LYS A 85 -10.36 5.56 7.02
N ASP A 86 -11.46 5.66 6.28
CA ASP A 86 -12.50 6.65 6.50
C ASP A 86 -13.57 6.12 7.47
N ALA A 87 -14.03 7.00 8.39
CA ALA A 87 -15.14 6.71 9.32
C ALA A 87 -16.49 6.44 8.61
N ASN A 88 -16.62 6.81 7.35
CA ASN A 88 -17.85 6.70 6.55
C ASN A 88 -17.92 5.47 5.64
N GLY A 89 -17.01 4.51 5.77
CA GLY A 89 -17.10 3.19 5.11
C GLY A 89 -16.61 3.13 3.66
N GLN A 90 -16.18 4.22 3.04
CA GLN A 90 -15.39 4.22 1.81
C GLN A 90 -13.94 4.51 2.13
N SER A 91 -13.26 3.50 2.62
CA SER A 91 -11.86 3.59 2.99
C SER A 91 -10.99 3.73 1.75
N PRO A 92 -10.07 4.72 1.67
CA PRO A 92 -9.03 4.74 0.65
C PRO A 92 -8.27 3.41 0.53
N PHE A 93 -8.12 2.68 1.63
CA PHE A 93 -7.57 1.33 1.64
C PHE A 93 -8.38 0.37 0.76
N GLU A 94 -9.71 0.36 0.86
CA GLU A 94 -10.57 -0.47 0.02
C GLU A 94 -10.45 -0.10 -1.47
N GLU A 95 -10.32 1.19 -1.77
CA GLU A 95 -10.03 1.69 -3.10
C GLU A 95 -8.68 1.18 -3.60
N GLY A 96 -7.64 1.24 -2.74
CA GLY A 96 -6.30 0.74 -3.06
C GLY A 96 -6.27 -0.77 -3.32
N VAL A 97 -6.94 -1.56 -2.49
CA VAL A 97 -7.02 -3.02 -2.67
C VAL A 97 -7.80 -3.36 -3.94
N ALA A 98 -8.87 -2.64 -4.26
CA ALA A 98 -9.65 -2.85 -5.48
C ALA A 98 -8.85 -2.58 -6.77
N LEU A 99 -7.79 -1.77 -6.69
CA LEU A 99 -6.91 -1.51 -7.84
C LEU A 99 -5.95 -2.67 -8.16
N LEU A 100 -5.70 -3.59 -7.24
CA LEU A 100 -4.76 -4.68 -7.46
C LEU A 100 -5.11 -5.50 -8.70
N GLN A 101 -6.35 -5.88 -8.87
CA GLN A 101 -6.77 -6.72 -9.98
C GLN A 101 -6.69 -6.00 -11.35
N PRO A 102 -7.21 -4.78 -11.55
CA PRO A 102 -7.08 -4.10 -12.83
C PRO A 102 -5.63 -3.73 -13.16
N ILE A 103 -4.80 -3.36 -12.18
CA ILE A 103 -3.37 -3.11 -12.39
C ILE A 103 -2.66 -4.41 -12.82
N PHE A 104 -2.87 -5.50 -12.08
CA PHE A 104 -2.32 -6.81 -12.44
C PHE A 104 -2.73 -7.23 -13.85
N GLY A 105 -4.02 -7.12 -14.19
CA GLY A 105 -4.51 -7.42 -15.53
C GLY A 105 -3.85 -6.59 -16.61
N ALA A 106 -3.67 -5.28 -16.38
CA ALA A 106 -3.01 -4.38 -17.31
C ALA A 106 -1.54 -4.77 -17.57
N ILE A 107 -0.78 -5.12 -16.51
CA ILE A 107 0.63 -5.52 -16.64
C ILE A 107 0.75 -6.91 -17.27
N ARG A 108 -0.06 -7.88 -16.82
CA ARG A 108 -0.09 -9.25 -17.35
C ARG A 108 -0.31 -9.30 -18.85
N ASP A 109 -1.14 -8.38 -19.35
CA ASP A 109 -1.47 -8.32 -20.78
C ASP A 109 -0.35 -7.72 -21.65
N VAL A 110 0.75 -7.25 -21.07
CA VAL A 110 1.96 -6.82 -21.78
C VAL A 110 2.77 -8.06 -22.14
N LYS A 111 2.58 -8.58 -23.34
CA LYS A 111 3.16 -9.86 -23.77
C LYS A 111 4.68 -9.85 -23.81
N GLU A 112 5.27 -8.70 -24.10
CA GLU A 112 6.71 -8.46 -24.20
C GLU A 112 7.42 -8.74 -22.86
N LEU A 113 6.70 -8.60 -21.75
CA LEU A 113 7.20 -8.82 -20.39
C LEU A 113 7.00 -10.25 -19.87
N SER A 114 6.46 -11.16 -20.70
CA SER A 114 6.18 -12.55 -20.32
C SER A 114 7.39 -13.47 -20.53
N PRO A 115 7.68 -14.41 -19.60
CA PRO A 115 6.97 -14.72 -18.36
C PRO A 115 7.10 -13.63 -17.30
N GLN A 116 6.11 -13.54 -16.39
CA GLN A 116 6.04 -12.49 -15.39
C GLN A 116 5.96 -13.06 -13.98
N ARG A 117 6.55 -12.35 -13.02
CA ARG A 117 6.38 -12.62 -11.59
C ARG A 117 5.84 -11.39 -10.88
N HIS A 118 4.81 -11.56 -10.08
CA HIS A 118 4.14 -10.50 -9.35
C HIS A 118 4.13 -10.82 -7.86
N ARG A 119 4.64 -9.89 -7.05
CA ARG A 119 4.62 -10.00 -5.59
C ARG A 119 3.80 -8.84 -5.02
N VAL A 120 3.00 -9.13 -4.00
CA VAL A 120 2.18 -8.11 -3.33
C VAL A 120 2.52 -8.08 -1.85
N ALA A 121 2.83 -6.90 -1.32
CA ALA A 121 3.12 -6.69 0.09
C ALA A 121 2.38 -5.46 0.63
N THR A 122 2.31 -5.36 1.95
CA THR A 122 1.74 -4.23 2.67
C THR A 122 2.78 -3.16 2.95
N ILE A 123 2.32 -1.91 3.04
CA ILE A 123 3.05 -0.82 3.69
C ILE A 123 2.41 -0.61 5.05
N GLY A 124 3.18 -0.76 6.11
CA GLY A 124 2.76 -0.59 7.50
C GLY A 124 3.94 -0.13 8.36
N ALA A 125 3.88 -0.38 9.67
CA ALA A 125 4.88 0.10 10.62
C ALA A 125 6.27 -0.53 10.49
N LEU A 126 6.37 -1.76 9.95
CA LEU A 126 7.62 -2.53 9.84
C LEU A 126 7.80 -3.09 8.42
N SER A 127 7.68 -2.25 7.42
CA SER A 127 7.66 -2.66 6.01
C SER A 127 8.99 -3.23 5.52
N LEU A 128 10.11 -2.83 6.12
CA LEU A 128 11.44 -3.32 5.75
C LEU A 128 11.57 -4.85 5.86
N SER A 129 10.91 -5.47 6.83
CA SER A 129 10.95 -6.92 7.08
C SER A 129 9.70 -7.66 6.63
N ALA A 130 8.73 -6.97 6.02
CA ALA A 130 7.47 -7.55 5.61
C ALA A 130 7.65 -8.53 4.45
N ALA A 131 7.28 -9.80 4.65
CA ALA A 131 7.25 -10.76 3.55
C ALA A 131 6.09 -10.45 2.59
N PRO A 132 6.25 -10.72 1.29
CA PRO A 132 5.15 -10.65 0.35
C PRO A 132 3.98 -11.53 0.80
N LYS A 133 2.78 -11.00 0.78
CA LYS A 133 1.55 -11.76 1.07
C LYS A 133 1.18 -12.69 -0.08
N CYS A 134 1.56 -12.31 -1.29
CA CYS A 134 1.26 -13.07 -2.50
C CYS A 134 2.49 -13.08 -3.41
N ASP A 135 2.69 -14.22 -4.07
CA ASP A 135 3.72 -14.42 -5.10
C ASP A 135 3.06 -15.19 -6.26
N ILE A 136 2.95 -14.54 -7.41
CA ILE A 136 2.20 -15.03 -8.57
C ILE A 136 3.13 -15.13 -9.75
N TYR A 137 3.23 -16.30 -10.34
CA TYR A 137 3.94 -16.51 -11.58
C TYR A 137 2.96 -16.66 -12.75
N VAL A 138 3.21 -15.93 -13.83
CA VAL A 138 2.45 -15.99 -15.08
C VAL A 138 3.37 -16.55 -16.16
N ALA A 139 3.16 -17.82 -16.50
CA ALA A 139 3.90 -18.48 -17.58
C ALA A 139 3.61 -17.85 -18.95
N PRO A 140 4.55 -17.95 -19.91
CA PRO A 140 4.30 -17.52 -21.27
C PRO A 140 3.18 -18.35 -21.90
N GLN A 141 2.32 -17.69 -22.66
CA GLN A 141 1.32 -18.40 -23.46
C GLN A 141 2.00 -19.05 -24.68
N THR A 142 2.06 -20.38 -24.70
CA THR A 142 2.51 -21.10 -25.90
C THR A 142 1.30 -21.61 -26.68
N LEU A 143 1.44 -21.73 -28.00
CA LEU A 143 0.38 -22.21 -28.89
C LEU A 143 -0.10 -23.64 -28.54
N PHE A 144 0.70 -24.39 -27.78
CA PHE A 144 0.44 -25.79 -27.40
C PHE A 144 0.12 -25.97 -25.91
N SER A 145 0.25 -24.93 -25.09
CA SER A 145 -0.20 -25.01 -23.71
C SER A 145 -1.70 -24.67 -23.68
N ALA A 146 -2.53 -25.68 -23.44
CA ALA A 146 -3.92 -25.49 -23.03
C ALA A 146 -3.97 -24.83 -21.63
N ASP A 147 -3.04 -23.92 -21.35
CA ASP A 147 -2.69 -23.50 -20.02
C ASP A 147 -3.73 -22.56 -19.45
N SER A 148 -4.34 -23.01 -18.39
CA SER A 148 -5.13 -22.20 -17.47
C SER A 148 -4.29 -21.14 -16.71
N SER A 149 -2.99 -20.99 -17.04
CA SER A 149 -2.04 -20.11 -16.34
C SER A 149 -2.56 -18.68 -16.15
N PRO A 150 -3.09 -17.97 -17.17
CA PRO A 150 -3.64 -16.63 -16.98
C PRO A 150 -4.88 -16.62 -16.08
N LEU A 151 -5.71 -17.64 -16.17
CA LEU A 151 -6.90 -17.79 -15.31
C LEU A 151 -6.50 -18.11 -13.86
N LEU A 152 -5.53 -19.01 -13.68
CA LEU A 152 -4.99 -19.34 -12.36
C LEU A 152 -4.34 -18.12 -11.72
N ALA A 153 -3.52 -17.38 -12.45
CA ALA A 153 -2.90 -16.15 -11.98
C ALA A 153 -3.94 -15.10 -11.56
N THR A 154 -5.01 -14.93 -12.35
CA THR A 154 -6.12 -14.03 -12.00
C THR A 154 -6.85 -14.50 -10.73
N ARG A 155 -7.12 -15.79 -10.58
CA ARG A 155 -7.73 -16.35 -9.37
C ARG A 155 -6.85 -16.16 -8.14
N THR A 156 -5.55 -16.32 -8.31
CA THR A 156 -4.58 -16.10 -7.23
C THR A 156 -4.54 -14.63 -6.81
N MET A 157 -4.61 -13.68 -7.77
CA MET A 157 -4.70 -12.25 -7.45
C MET A 157 -5.99 -11.91 -6.72
N LEU A 158 -7.13 -12.48 -7.12
CA LEU A 158 -8.40 -12.30 -6.41
C LEU A 158 -8.37 -12.90 -4.99
N ALA A 159 -7.66 -14.01 -4.80
CA ALA A 159 -7.45 -14.57 -3.46
C ALA A 159 -6.56 -13.66 -2.60
N CYS A 160 -5.52 -13.10 -3.19
CA CYS A 160 -4.65 -12.11 -2.58
C CYS A 160 -5.42 -10.87 -2.13
N GLU A 161 -6.24 -10.30 -3.00
CA GLU A 161 -7.10 -9.14 -2.69
C GLU A 161 -7.99 -9.42 -1.48
N ARG A 162 -8.59 -10.62 -1.40
CA ARG A 162 -9.41 -11.01 -0.24
C ARG A 162 -8.63 -11.08 1.06
N GLU A 163 -7.39 -11.55 1.02
CA GLU A 163 -6.50 -11.57 2.20
C GLU A 163 -6.15 -10.14 2.65
N PHE A 164 -5.88 -9.23 1.70
CA PHE A 164 -5.63 -7.83 2.01
C PHE A 164 -6.81 -7.17 2.71
N ARG A 165 -8.06 -7.44 2.28
CA ARG A 165 -9.27 -6.91 2.92
C ARG A 165 -9.44 -7.33 4.39
N ARG A 166 -8.76 -8.41 4.82
CA ARG A 166 -8.78 -8.90 6.21
C ARG A 166 -7.70 -8.30 7.08
N ILE A 167 -6.76 -7.56 6.50
CA ILE A 167 -5.65 -6.96 7.24
C ILE A 167 -6.19 -5.85 8.14
N THR A 168 -5.80 -5.90 9.41
CA THR A 168 -6.08 -4.81 10.35
C THR A 168 -5.16 -3.64 10.01
N PRO A 169 -5.69 -2.42 9.84
CA PRO A 169 -4.86 -1.26 9.57
C PRO A 169 -3.85 -0.99 10.67
N GLU A 170 -2.67 -0.58 10.26
CA GLU A 170 -1.57 -0.20 11.14
C GLU A 170 -1.57 1.31 11.39
N GLN A 171 -1.01 1.75 12.53
CA GLN A 171 -1.00 3.18 12.89
C GLN A 171 0.07 3.98 12.15
N HIS A 172 1.12 3.31 11.70
CA HIS A 172 2.29 3.94 11.06
C HIS A 172 2.46 3.44 9.63
N THR A 173 3.15 4.25 8.82
CA THR A 173 3.37 4.02 7.38
C THR A 173 4.85 4.17 7.05
N ASP A 174 5.56 3.06 6.84
CA ASP A 174 6.98 3.02 6.46
C ASP A 174 7.10 2.74 4.94
N ILE A 175 6.91 3.78 4.14
CA ILE A 175 7.00 3.68 2.66
C ILE A 175 8.45 3.43 2.24
N SER A 176 9.40 4.12 2.85
CA SER A 176 10.83 3.98 2.55
C SER A 176 11.31 2.56 2.83
N GLY A 177 10.93 1.96 3.96
CA GLY A 177 11.26 0.56 4.28
C GLY A 177 10.62 -0.43 3.32
N ALA A 178 9.37 -0.19 2.91
CA ALA A 178 8.70 -1.01 1.90
C ALA A 178 9.45 -0.99 0.55
N LEU A 179 9.91 0.19 0.13
CA LEU A 179 10.68 0.36 -1.10
C LEU A 179 12.06 -0.28 -1.01
N VAL A 180 12.74 -0.24 0.16
CA VAL A 180 14.00 -0.97 0.38
C VAL A 180 13.77 -2.47 0.22
N ASN A 181 12.74 -3.02 0.86
CA ASN A 181 12.40 -4.44 0.78
C ASN A 181 12.07 -4.87 -0.66
N ALA A 182 11.23 -4.10 -1.37
CA ALA A 182 10.91 -4.35 -2.77
C ALA A 182 12.16 -4.28 -3.67
N GLY A 183 12.99 -3.26 -3.48
CA GLY A 183 14.25 -3.09 -4.22
C GLY A 183 15.18 -4.29 -4.04
N LEU A 184 15.42 -4.72 -2.80
CA LEU A 184 16.25 -5.90 -2.49
C LEU A 184 15.66 -7.17 -3.13
N SER A 185 14.34 -7.35 -3.07
CA SER A 185 13.64 -8.50 -3.66
C SER A 185 13.77 -8.56 -5.18
N LEU A 186 13.90 -7.40 -5.84
CA LEU A 186 14.01 -7.28 -7.31
C LEU A 186 15.46 -7.26 -7.82
N GLN A 187 16.46 -7.06 -6.95
CA GLN A 187 17.87 -6.96 -7.38
C GLN A 187 18.45 -8.24 -7.97
N GLY A 188 17.94 -9.42 -7.56
CA GLY A 188 18.45 -10.72 -8.01
C GLY A 188 18.27 -10.99 -9.51
N GLN A 189 17.37 -10.28 -10.18
CA GLN A 189 16.95 -10.53 -11.57
C GLN A 189 17.37 -9.39 -12.52
N ARG A 190 18.67 -9.21 -12.71
CA ARG A 190 19.22 -8.07 -13.48
C ARG A 190 18.80 -8.02 -14.95
N LYS A 191 18.37 -9.14 -15.54
CA LYS A 191 17.94 -9.21 -16.95
C LYS A 191 16.44 -8.95 -17.12
N ALA A 192 15.65 -9.04 -16.07
CA ALA A 192 14.22 -8.78 -16.11
C ALA A 192 13.92 -7.28 -16.05
N MET A 193 12.88 -6.86 -16.74
CA MET A 193 12.24 -5.57 -16.47
C MET A 193 11.70 -5.59 -15.04
N ARG A 194 12.05 -4.58 -14.23
CA ARG A 194 11.70 -4.51 -12.80
C ARG A 194 10.80 -3.33 -12.54
N GLY A 195 9.59 -3.61 -12.06
CA GLY A 195 8.59 -2.60 -11.76
C GLY A 195 8.13 -2.63 -10.32
N ILE A 196 7.94 -1.45 -9.73
CA ILE A 196 7.27 -1.30 -8.43
C ILE A 196 5.98 -0.51 -8.67
N VAL A 197 4.89 -0.96 -8.08
CA VAL A 197 3.61 -0.24 -8.05
C VAL A 197 3.31 0.11 -6.61
N LEU A 198 3.31 1.40 -6.30
CA LEU A 198 3.02 1.97 -4.99
C LEU A 198 1.58 2.49 -4.96
N ILE A 199 0.76 2.03 -4.03
CA ILE A 199 -0.63 2.44 -3.83
C ILE A 199 -0.73 2.99 -2.40
N SER A 200 -0.74 4.33 -2.24
CA SER A 200 -0.68 5.02 -0.94
C SER A 200 -1.16 6.46 -1.05
N ASP A 201 -1.53 7.08 0.08
CA ASP A 201 -1.74 8.54 0.18
C ASP A 201 -0.42 9.32 0.30
N LEU A 202 0.71 8.61 0.27
CA LEU A 202 2.07 9.13 0.33
C LEU A 202 2.39 9.89 1.65
N ASP A 203 1.64 9.64 2.70
CA ASP A 203 1.91 10.17 4.05
C ASP A 203 2.80 9.18 4.80
N GLU A 204 4.12 9.41 4.78
CA GLU A 204 5.05 8.56 5.51
C GLU A 204 5.11 9.00 6.98
N ASP A 205 4.70 8.10 7.87
CA ASP A 205 4.72 8.28 9.32
C ASP A 205 5.41 7.07 9.97
N ASN A 206 6.71 7.21 10.19
CA ASN A 206 7.52 6.13 10.71
C ASN A 206 7.29 5.93 12.23
N ALA A 207 7.13 4.66 12.64
CA ALA A 207 7.09 4.33 14.06
C ALA A 207 8.39 4.76 14.77
N PRO A 208 8.32 5.16 16.07
CA PRO A 208 9.52 5.50 16.84
C PRO A 208 10.56 4.38 16.80
N GLY A 209 11.79 4.72 16.45
CA GLY A 209 12.89 3.76 16.33
C GLY A 209 13.02 3.07 14.97
N THR A 210 12.14 3.35 14.03
CA THR A 210 12.29 2.87 12.64
C THR A 210 13.50 3.55 12.00
N VAL A 211 14.38 2.76 11.41
CA VAL A 211 15.53 3.26 10.65
C VAL A 211 15.05 3.58 9.24
N ALA A 212 15.06 4.85 8.88
CA ALA A 212 14.74 5.27 7.52
C ALA A 212 15.77 4.65 6.55
N GLY A 213 15.30 3.71 5.72
CA GLY A 213 16.12 3.09 4.68
C GLY A 213 16.20 3.98 3.44
N ARG A 214 17.35 3.94 2.73
CA ARG A 214 17.44 4.47 1.37
C ARG A 214 17.42 3.32 0.38
N PRO A 215 16.33 3.14 -0.40
CA PRO A 215 16.26 2.06 -1.38
C PRO A 215 17.22 2.31 -2.55
N ASP A 216 17.79 1.23 -3.08
CA ASP A 216 18.49 1.25 -4.37
C ASP A 216 17.50 0.83 -5.47
N LEU A 217 17.00 1.81 -6.21
CA LEU A 217 15.99 1.61 -7.27
C LEU A 217 16.57 1.64 -8.68
N ARG A 218 17.90 1.52 -8.82
CA ARG A 218 18.57 1.62 -10.11
C ARG A 218 18.04 0.59 -11.12
N GLY A 219 17.59 1.12 -12.25
CA GLY A 219 17.02 0.33 -13.35
C GLY A 219 15.62 -0.22 -13.06
N MET A 220 14.94 0.27 -12.02
CA MET A 220 13.55 -0.04 -11.72
C MET A 220 12.63 1.09 -12.15
N CYS A 221 11.42 0.74 -12.59
CA CYS A 221 10.37 1.71 -12.88
C CYS A 221 9.34 1.71 -11.76
N VAL A 222 8.88 2.90 -11.35
CA VAL A 222 7.96 3.03 -10.22
C VAL A 222 6.67 3.71 -10.67
N GLY A 223 5.54 3.00 -10.61
CA GLY A 223 4.21 3.56 -10.78
C GLY A 223 3.60 3.89 -9.42
N ILE A 224 3.12 5.12 -9.23
CA ILE A 224 2.45 5.56 -8.02
C ILE A 224 0.96 5.79 -8.32
N TYR A 225 0.09 5.16 -7.55
CA TYR A 225 -1.33 5.45 -7.50
C TYR A 225 -1.68 6.08 -6.16
N THR A 226 -1.98 7.38 -6.20
CA THR A 226 -2.26 8.14 -4.99
C THR A 226 -3.70 7.93 -4.53
N LEU A 227 -3.85 7.57 -3.24
CA LEU A 227 -5.13 7.45 -2.56
C LEU A 227 -5.60 8.79 -2.01
N VAL A 228 -6.90 9.08 -2.14
CA VAL A 228 -7.49 10.31 -1.63
C VAL A 228 -8.04 10.09 -0.23
N THR A 229 -7.37 10.61 0.77
CA THR A 229 -7.84 10.60 2.17
C THR A 229 -8.76 11.78 2.47
N PRO A 230 -9.51 11.79 3.59
CA PRO A 230 -10.32 12.95 3.98
C PRO A 230 -9.50 14.25 4.12
N ALA A 231 -8.24 14.15 4.50
CA ALA A 231 -7.35 15.30 4.61
C ALA A 231 -7.01 15.87 3.21
N THR A 232 -6.58 15.01 2.28
CA THR A 232 -6.23 15.40 0.92
C THR A 232 -7.45 15.74 0.05
N ALA A 233 -8.64 15.23 0.39
CA ALA A 233 -9.89 15.64 -0.24
C ALA A 233 -10.27 17.08 0.12
N ARG A 234 -9.96 17.54 1.34
CA ARG A 234 -10.15 18.93 1.79
C ARG A 234 -9.12 19.89 1.23
N ASP A 235 -7.90 19.41 1.05
CA ASP A 235 -6.79 20.16 0.45
C ASP A 235 -6.06 19.32 -0.59
N PRO A 236 -6.51 19.36 -1.86
CA PRO A 236 -5.87 18.61 -2.95
C PRO A 236 -4.42 19.01 -3.22
N SER A 237 -3.99 20.21 -2.77
CA SER A 237 -2.61 20.66 -2.95
C SER A 237 -1.62 19.82 -2.14
N LEU A 238 -2.03 19.27 -1.00
CA LEU A 238 -1.23 18.34 -0.19
C LEU A 238 -0.86 17.09 -0.99
N LEU A 239 -1.83 16.47 -1.66
CA LEU A 239 -1.58 15.27 -2.45
C LEU A 239 -0.66 15.55 -3.63
N ALA A 240 -0.85 16.69 -4.30
CA ALA A 240 0.01 17.13 -5.40
C ALA A 240 1.45 17.39 -4.92
N ALA A 241 1.62 18.03 -3.75
CA ALA A 241 2.92 18.28 -3.15
C ALA A 241 3.64 16.96 -2.78
N ARG A 242 2.94 16.04 -2.10
CA ARG A 242 3.46 14.71 -1.77
C ARG A 242 3.88 13.93 -3.02
N GLY A 243 3.04 13.89 -4.05
CA GLY A 243 3.35 13.22 -5.32
C GLY A 243 4.60 13.78 -5.99
N LYS A 244 4.78 15.12 -5.97
CA LYS A 244 5.98 15.78 -6.49
C LYS A 244 7.23 15.44 -5.68
N GLU A 245 7.13 15.46 -4.36
CA GLU A 245 8.23 15.11 -3.45
C GLU A 245 8.66 13.66 -3.65
N TRP A 246 7.71 12.71 -3.64
CA TRP A 246 8.02 11.30 -3.83
C TRP A 246 8.59 11.02 -5.22
N ASN A 247 8.12 11.67 -6.27
CA ASN A 247 8.72 11.58 -7.59
C ASN A 247 10.20 11.98 -7.56
N ALA A 248 10.53 13.11 -6.90
CA ALA A 248 11.92 13.58 -6.78
C ALA A 248 12.76 12.59 -5.96
N ARG A 249 12.28 12.10 -4.82
CA ARG A 249 12.98 11.12 -3.96
C ARG A 249 13.27 9.82 -4.72
N LEU A 250 12.28 9.27 -5.42
CA LEU A 250 12.44 8.03 -6.17
C LEU A 250 13.47 8.15 -7.29
N ARG A 251 13.50 9.29 -7.99
CA ARG A 251 14.52 9.57 -9.01
C ARG A 251 15.90 9.73 -8.38
N GLU A 252 16.02 10.39 -7.23
CA GLU A 252 17.27 10.48 -6.46
C GLU A 252 17.77 9.10 -6.02
N TRP A 253 16.86 8.17 -5.71
CA TRP A 253 17.19 6.79 -5.35
C TRP A 253 17.46 5.90 -6.56
N GLY A 254 17.49 6.48 -7.76
CA GLY A 254 17.89 5.82 -9.00
C GLY A 254 16.78 5.16 -9.78
N ALA A 255 15.52 5.42 -9.45
CA ALA A 255 14.42 4.94 -10.28
C ALA A 255 14.61 5.42 -11.73
N ARG A 256 14.50 4.48 -12.68
CA ARG A 256 14.69 4.75 -14.10
C ARG A 256 13.63 5.70 -14.64
N ASP A 257 12.38 5.42 -14.28
CA ASP A 257 11.27 6.31 -14.55
C ASP A 257 10.22 6.21 -13.43
N VAL A 258 9.43 7.30 -13.27
CA VAL A 258 8.39 7.42 -12.25
C VAL A 258 7.11 7.94 -12.90
N TYR A 259 6.05 7.15 -12.79
CA TYR A 259 4.69 7.52 -13.19
C TYR A 259 3.86 7.82 -11.94
N VAL A 260 3.12 8.93 -11.95
CA VAL A 260 2.23 9.31 -10.83
C VAL A 260 0.84 9.57 -11.36
N ALA A 261 -0.14 8.85 -10.82
CA ALA A 261 -1.55 9.02 -11.14
C ALA A 261 -2.42 8.96 -9.89
N ASN A 262 -3.62 9.53 -9.96
CA ASN A 262 -4.62 9.30 -8.91
C ASN A 262 -5.26 7.92 -9.09
N ALA A 263 -5.51 7.21 -7.98
CA ALA A 263 -6.15 5.90 -7.98
C ALA A 263 -7.49 5.89 -8.72
N ARG A 264 -8.31 6.92 -8.53
CA ARG A 264 -9.61 7.10 -9.21
C ARG A 264 -9.49 7.36 -10.71
N GLY A 265 -8.34 7.82 -11.16
CA GLY A 265 -8.03 8.04 -12.58
C GLY A 265 -7.26 6.89 -13.21
N PHE A 266 -7.35 5.67 -12.67
CA PHE A 266 -6.65 4.51 -13.22
C PHE A 266 -6.99 4.31 -14.70
N ASP A 267 -5.95 4.30 -15.55
CA ASP A 267 -6.02 3.95 -16.95
C ASP A 267 -5.04 2.80 -17.26
N ALA A 268 -5.60 1.68 -17.66
CA ALA A 268 -4.83 0.48 -18.02
C ALA A 268 -3.92 0.72 -19.24
N ALA A 269 -4.33 1.58 -20.19
CA ALA A 269 -3.53 1.87 -21.36
C ALA A 269 -2.29 2.73 -21.02
N ASP A 270 -2.45 3.69 -20.12
CA ASP A 270 -1.36 4.53 -19.62
C ASP A 270 -0.34 3.69 -18.86
N LEU A 271 -0.82 2.81 -17.97
CA LEU A 271 0.06 1.91 -17.23
C LEU A 271 0.84 0.96 -18.15
N LYS A 272 0.17 0.39 -19.15
CA LYS A 272 0.84 -0.46 -20.17
C LYS A 272 1.91 0.32 -20.92
N ARG A 273 1.61 1.55 -21.37
CA ARG A 273 2.60 2.41 -22.04
C ARG A 273 3.79 2.71 -21.15
N PHE A 274 3.51 3.05 -19.88
CA PHE A 274 4.56 3.34 -18.90
C PHE A 274 5.53 2.17 -18.76
N PHE A 275 5.04 0.95 -18.50
CA PHE A 275 5.92 -0.19 -18.31
C PHE A 275 6.65 -0.61 -19.61
N ARG A 276 6.03 -0.46 -20.79
CA ARG A 276 6.73 -0.66 -22.07
C ARG A 276 7.89 0.34 -22.27
N SER A 277 7.70 1.61 -21.90
CA SER A 277 8.77 2.61 -22.00
C SER A 277 9.93 2.34 -21.05
N CYS A 278 9.72 1.47 -20.06
CA CYS A 278 10.72 1.05 -19.10
C CYS A 278 11.54 -0.17 -19.53
N GLU A 279 11.15 -0.84 -20.62
CA GLU A 279 12.01 -1.79 -21.31
C GLU A 279 13.16 -1.02 -21.96
N GLY A 280 14.40 -1.40 -21.73
CA GLY A 280 15.47 -0.71 -22.38
C GLY A 280 16.79 -1.34 -22.22
#